data_53aaf8c2e09f09fce345678739d87f00
#
_entry.id   53aaf8c2e09f09fce345678739d87f00
#
_cell.length_a   1.000
_cell.length_b   1.000
_cell.length_c   1.000
_cell.angle_alpha   90.00
_cell.angle_beta   90.00
_cell.angle_gamma   90.00
#
_symmetry.space_group_name_H-M   'P 1'
#
loop_
_entity.id
_entity.type
_entity.pdbx_description
1 polymer ?
#
loop_
_entity_poly.entity_id
_entity_poly.type
_entity_poly.pdbx_seq_one_letter_code
_entity_poly.pdbx_strand_id
1 'polypeptide(L)'
;MRRVIQHDHYEALLKMRNRISSHVMAGNDVSTQVCVGMLQGYLIGLCDAGEIDKDIVTALESEMLTGINFLMNSQKAGHAH
;
A
#
# COMPACT_ATOMS: atom_id res chain seq x y z
N MET A 1 25.68 -3.51 2.80
CA MET A 1 25.10 -2.15 2.71
C MET A 1 23.61 -2.25 2.47
N ARG A 2 22.83 -1.56 3.25
CA ARG A 2 21.37 -1.60 3.13
C ARG A 2 20.93 -0.79 1.93
N ARG A 3 20.08 -1.41 1.08
CA ARG A 3 19.55 -0.72 -0.10
C ARG A 3 18.29 0.05 0.29
N VAL A 4 18.27 1.33 -0.04
CA VAL A 4 17.17 2.23 0.25
C VAL A 4 16.37 2.43 -1.04
N ILE A 5 15.03 2.51 -0.91
CA ILE A 5 14.17 2.72 -2.07
C ILE A 5 14.49 4.08 -2.72
N GLN A 6 14.52 4.10 -4.05
CA GLN A 6 14.74 5.33 -4.80
C GLN A 6 13.52 6.24 -4.70
N HIS A 7 13.76 7.54 -4.80
CA HIS A 7 12.72 8.56 -4.66
C HIS A 7 11.54 8.33 -5.62
N ASP A 8 11.82 8.02 -6.88
CA ASP A 8 10.78 7.81 -7.88
C ASP A 8 9.86 6.64 -7.54
N HIS A 9 10.44 5.57 -7.00
CA HIS A 9 9.66 4.41 -6.56
C HIS A 9 8.82 4.75 -5.33
N TYR A 10 9.37 5.51 -4.41
CA TYR A 10 8.64 5.93 -3.22
C TYR A 10 7.45 6.82 -3.59
N GLU A 11 7.64 7.75 -4.53
CA GLU A 11 6.55 8.59 -5.02
C GLU A 11 5.47 7.75 -5.70
N ALA A 12 5.85 6.72 -6.46
CA ALA A 12 4.89 5.82 -7.08
C ALA A 12 4.04 5.09 -6.02
N LEU A 13 4.69 4.66 -4.93
CA LEU A 13 3.98 4.02 -3.81
C LEU A 13 3.00 4.99 -3.14
N LEU A 14 3.40 6.24 -2.95
CA LEU A 14 2.50 7.25 -2.38
C LEU A 14 1.28 7.49 -3.27
N LYS A 15 1.46 7.52 -4.58
CA LYS A 15 0.35 7.67 -5.52
C LYS A 15 -0.58 6.46 -5.44
N MET A 16 -0.02 5.26 -5.36
CA MET A 16 -0.81 4.04 -5.18
C MET A 16 -1.61 4.07 -3.88
N ARG A 17 -0.97 4.49 -2.79
CA ARG A 17 -1.65 4.62 -1.50
C ARG A 17 -2.80 5.61 -1.58
N ASN A 18 -2.59 6.77 -2.21
CA ASN A 18 -3.63 7.77 -2.36
C ASN A 18 -4.82 7.23 -3.16
N ARG A 19 -4.55 6.45 -4.19
CA ARG A 19 -5.60 5.81 -4.99
C ARG A 19 -6.39 4.80 -4.17
N ILE A 20 -5.69 4.00 -3.36
CA ILE A 20 -6.34 3.06 -2.44
C ILE A 20 -7.26 3.82 -1.47
N SER A 21 -6.75 4.88 -0.87
CA SER A 21 -7.54 5.70 0.06
C SER A 21 -8.81 6.23 -0.60
N SER A 22 -8.72 6.69 -1.84
CA SER A 22 -9.88 7.17 -2.59
C SER A 22 -10.92 6.08 -2.78
N HIS A 23 -10.49 4.86 -3.10
CA HIS A 23 -11.43 3.73 -3.26
C HIS A 23 -12.07 3.33 -1.93
N VAL A 24 -11.30 3.34 -0.85
CA VAL A 24 -11.83 3.06 0.49
C VAL A 24 -12.92 4.08 0.85
N MET A 25 -12.63 5.36 0.64
CA MET A 25 -13.58 6.43 0.96
C MET A 25 -14.84 6.37 0.09
N ALA A 26 -14.71 5.86 -1.13
CA ALA A 26 -15.85 5.67 -2.02
C ALA A 26 -16.64 4.39 -1.73
N GLY A 27 -16.17 3.55 -0.82
CA GLY A 27 -16.81 2.27 -0.50
C GLY A 27 -16.63 1.21 -1.58
N ASN A 28 -15.60 1.34 -2.42
CA ASN A 28 -15.36 0.43 -3.54
C ASN A 28 -14.39 -0.67 -3.13
N ASP A 29 -14.92 -1.73 -2.51
CA ASP A 29 -14.11 -2.79 -1.92
C ASP A 29 -13.29 -3.55 -2.97
N VAL A 30 -13.86 -3.85 -4.13
CA VAL A 30 -13.16 -4.59 -5.19
C VAL A 30 -11.96 -3.81 -5.68
N SER A 31 -12.17 -2.54 -6.02
CA SER A 31 -11.07 -1.67 -6.48
C SER A 31 -10.01 -1.48 -5.40
N THR A 32 -10.43 -1.39 -4.15
CA THR A 32 -9.50 -1.30 -3.02
C THR A 32 -8.60 -2.52 -2.96
N GLN A 33 -9.16 -3.72 -3.04
CA GLN A 33 -8.38 -4.96 -2.98
C GLN A 33 -7.44 -5.10 -4.16
N VAL A 34 -7.90 -4.76 -5.36
CA VAL A 34 -7.05 -4.79 -6.57
C VAL A 34 -5.86 -3.85 -6.39
N CYS A 35 -6.10 -2.63 -5.94
CA CYS A 35 -5.02 -1.64 -5.78
C CYS A 35 -4.05 -2.03 -4.67
N VAL A 36 -4.53 -2.64 -3.58
CA VAL A 36 -3.65 -3.17 -2.52
C VAL A 36 -2.74 -4.25 -3.11
N GLY A 37 -3.30 -5.17 -3.89
CA GLY A 37 -2.52 -6.21 -4.56
C GLY A 37 -1.48 -5.63 -5.50
N MET A 38 -1.81 -4.57 -6.22
CA MET A 38 -0.87 -3.88 -7.11
C MET A 38 0.29 -3.26 -6.33
N LEU A 39 0.01 -2.62 -5.20
CA LEU A 39 1.06 -2.04 -4.36
C LEU A 39 1.98 -3.13 -3.82
N GLN A 40 1.43 -4.23 -3.33
CA GLN A 40 2.21 -5.36 -2.84
C GLN A 40 3.08 -5.97 -3.95
N GLY A 41 2.50 -6.17 -5.14
CA GLY A 41 3.22 -6.68 -6.29
C GLY A 41 4.35 -5.77 -6.75
N TYR A 42 4.14 -4.46 -6.66
CA TYR A 42 5.16 -3.47 -6.98
C TYR A 42 6.37 -3.62 -6.03
N LEU A 43 6.12 -3.74 -4.73
CA LEU A 43 7.19 -3.92 -3.74
C LEU A 43 7.93 -5.25 -3.94
N ILE A 44 7.20 -6.33 -4.20
CA ILE A 44 7.81 -7.63 -4.46
C ILE A 44 8.66 -7.56 -5.73
N GLY A 45 8.17 -6.89 -6.76
CA GLY A 45 8.92 -6.70 -8.00
C GLY A 45 10.23 -5.95 -7.79
N LEU A 46 10.21 -4.91 -6.96
CA LEU A 46 11.44 -4.16 -6.62
C LEU A 46 12.42 -5.04 -5.86
N CYS A 47 11.94 -5.87 -4.96
CA CYS A 47 12.78 -6.81 -4.21
C CYS A 47 13.39 -7.86 -5.15
N ASP A 48 12.60 -8.42 -6.04
CA ASP A 48 13.07 -9.42 -7.00
C ASP A 48 14.10 -8.84 -7.96
N ALA A 49 13.96 -7.57 -8.31
CA ALA A 49 14.93 -6.87 -9.16
C ALA A 49 16.19 -6.44 -8.40
N GLY A 50 16.26 -6.70 -7.09
CA GLY A 50 17.42 -6.33 -6.28
C GLY A 50 17.47 -4.85 -5.92
N GLU A 51 16.38 -4.12 -6.10
CA GLU A 51 16.30 -2.68 -5.79
C GLU A 51 16.18 -2.42 -4.29
N ILE A 52 15.47 -3.28 -3.58
CA ILE A 52 15.28 -3.18 -2.12
C ILE A 52 15.38 -4.56 -1.48
N ASP A 53 15.63 -4.59 -0.19
CA ASP A 53 15.72 -5.83 0.60
C ASP A 53 14.35 -6.22 1.16
N LYS A 54 14.20 -7.48 1.58
CA LYS A 54 12.93 -7.99 2.12
C LYS A 54 12.44 -7.20 3.32
N ASP A 55 13.33 -6.79 4.21
CA ASP A 55 12.94 -6.00 5.38
C ASP A 55 12.42 -4.63 4.98
N ILE A 56 12.93 -4.06 3.89
CA ILE A 56 12.41 -2.81 3.34
C ILE A 56 11.02 -3.02 2.74
N VAL A 57 10.78 -4.14 2.06
CA VAL A 57 9.44 -4.49 1.56
C VAL A 57 8.44 -4.51 2.72
N THR A 58 8.76 -5.22 3.77
CA THR A 58 7.88 -5.34 4.94
C THR A 58 7.61 -3.98 5.59
N ALA A 59 8.66 -3.18 5.74
CA ALA A 59 8.53 -1.85 6.36
C ALA A 59 7.67 -0.92 5.52
N LEU A 60 7.88 -0.90 4.20
CA LEU A 60 7.11 -0.04 3.29
C LEU A 60 5.66 -0.50 3.17
N GLU A 61 5.43 -1.80 3.09
CA GLU A 61 4.08 -2.34 3.07
C GLU A 61 3.31 -1.93 4.32
N SER A 62 3.93 -2.08 5.49
CA SER A 62 3.33 -1.68 6.76
C SER A 62 3.05 -0.18 6.78
N GLU A 63 4.02 0.64 6.35
CA GLU A 63 3.87 2.10 6.31
C GLU A 63 2.70 2.51 5.42
N MET A 64 2.60 1.92 4.24
CA MET A 64 1.58 2.31 3.25
C MET A 64 0.19 1.81 3.61
N LEU A 65 0.07 0.63 4.22
CA LEU A 65 -1.22 -0.01 4.44
C LEU A 65 -1.80 0.17 5.84
N THR A 66 -1.01 0.60 6.82
CA THR A 66 -1.51 0.78 8.19
C THR A 66 -2.67 1.77 8.24
N GLY A 67 -2.52 2.93 7.61
CA GLY A 67 -3.58 3.93 7.56
C GLY A 67 -4.80 3.45 6.79
N ILE A 68 -4.57 2.66 5.73
CA ILE A 68 -5.65 2.10 4.93
C ILE A 68 -6.47 1.12 5.76
N ASN A 69 -5.82 0.24 6.51
CA ASN A 69 -6.52 -0.71 7.39
C ASN A 69 -7.36 0.03 8.43
N PHE A 70 -6.83 1.11 8.98
CA PHE A 70 -7.57 1.95 9.92
C PHE A 70 -8.83 2.54 9.29
N LEU A 71 -8.72 3.08 8.07
CA LEU A 71 -9.85 3.64 7.34
C LEU A 71 -10.91 2.59 7.05
N MET A 72 -10.50 1.40 6.62
CA MET A 72 -11.41 0.30 6.33
C MET A 72 -12.18 -0.12 7.58
N ASN A 73 -11.48 -0.25 8.71
CA ASN A 73 -12.09 -0.64 9.98
C ASN A 73 -13.06 0.45 10.48
N SER A 74 -12.70 1.71 10.31
CA SER A 74 -13.58 2.84 10.69
C SER A 74 -14.87 2.83 9.90
N GLN A 75 -14.81 2.55 8.59
CA GLN A 75 -16.00 2.47 7.75
C GLN A 75 -16.89 1.29 8.14
N LYS A 76 -16.28 0.13 8.42
CA LYS A 76 -17.04 -1.03 8.90
C LYS A 76 -17.76 -0.72 10.22
N ALA A 77 -17.08 -0.07 11.16
CA ALA A 77 -17.69 0.33 12.41
C ALA A 77 -18.86 1.29 12.17
N GLY A 78 -18.72 2.21 11.22
CA GLY A 78 -19.80 3.12 10.84
C GLY A 78 -21.00 2.43 10.23
N HIS A 79 -20.80 1.29 9.58
CA HIS A 79 -21.89 0.50 8.97
C HIS A 79 -22.52 -0.48 9.95
N ALA A 80 -21.93 -0.69 11.11
CA ALA A 80 -22.43 -1.65 12.10
C ALA A 80 -23.69 -1.17 12.83
N HIS A 81 -24.10 0.04 12.60
CA HIS A 81 -25.33 0.60 13.17
C HIS A 81 -26.50 0.46 12.21
#